data_a0059643276eae52a97eba9c908fa2e6
#
_entry.id   a0059643276eae52a97eba9c908fa2e6
#
_cell.length_a   1.000
_cell.length_b   1.000
_cell.length_c   1.000
_cell.angle_alpha   90.00
_cell.angle_beta   90.00
_cell.angle_gamma   90.00
#
_symmetry.space_group_name_H-M   'P 1'
#
loop_
_entity.id
_entity.type
_entity.pdbx_description
1 polymer ?
#
loop_
_entity_poly.entity_id
_entity_poly.type
_entity_poly.pdbx_seq_one_letter_code
_entity_poly.pdbx_strand_id
1 'polypeptide(L)'
;MPEKTEIRPAGPTEPPGPAATAKPDSAVIRDALGVGIAVGLSGFAFGVTSAGAGLSLLQTCALSLLVFTGASQFALVGALAAGGNPFTAAAGAFFLGTRNAFYGLRLSTVLGYRAGVRPFAAHWVIDETSAVSLAQPDRRSARLGFTVTGLSLYALWNLTTFAGALGAEALGDTDAWGLDAAGPAVFLALLAPMLKTAVERAAAGLAVVVLMVTLPLLPTGVPVLLAALAAPAVLAVQGRRERASAARGPGAGRAGTAARHNGGAAGDTTTEEDRA
;
A
#
# COMPACT_ATOMS: atom_id res chain seq x y z
N MET A 1 -13.35 -35.86 50.30
CA MET A 1 -13.41 -34.40 50.54
C MET A 1 -13.05 -33.72 49.21
N PRO A 2 -13.95 -33.00 48.54
CA PRO A 2 -13.60 -32.30 47.30
C PRO A 2 -12.89 -30.95 47.61
N GLU A 3 -11.78 -30.76 46.97
CA GLU A 3 -10.91 -29.57 47.01
C GLU A 3 -11.67 -28.33 46.50
N LYS A 4 -11.78 -27.32 47.36
CA LYS A 4 -12.38 -26.03 47.00
C LYS A 4 -11.40 -25.26 46.09
N THR A 5 -11.69 -25.18 44.79
CA THR A 5 -11.02 -24.28 43.87
C THR A 5 -11.34 -22.84 44.26
N GLU A 6 -10.37 -22.16 44.82
CA GLU A 6 -10.43 -20.74 45.18
C GLU A 6 -10.40 -19.90 43.93
N ILE A 7 -11.53 -19.30 43.56
CA ILE A 7 -11.66 -18.37 42.44
C ILE A 7 -10.95 -17.05 42.84
N ARG A 8 -9.78 -16.80 42.28
CA ARG A 8 -9.03 -15.55 42.45
C ARG A 8 -9.86 -14.42 41.90
N PRO A 9 -10.13 -13.33 42.67
CA PRO A 9 -10.88 -12.19 42.16
C PRO A 9 -10.10 -11.52 40.99
N ALA A 10 -10.83 -11.20 39.93
CA ALA A 10 -10.30 -10.45 38.81
C ALA A 10 -9.73 -9.10 39.30
N GLY A 11 -8.48 -8.83 38.97
CA GLY A 11 -7.84 -7.54 39.28
C GLY A 11 -8.61 -6.37 38.66
N PRO A 12 -8.35 -5.11 39.11
CA PRO A 12 -9.05 -3.95 38.63
C PRO A 12 -8.91 -3.87 37.11
N THR A 13 -10.04 -3.82 36.42
CA THR A 13 -10.08 -3.55 34.98
C THR A 13 -9.47 -2.17 34.73
N GLU A 14 -8.38 -2.14 33.98
CA GLU A 14 -7.74 -0.90 33.53
C GLU A 14 -8.80 -0.01 32.85
N PRO A 15 -8.91 1.27 33.22
CA PRO A 15 -9.90 2.13 32.59
C PRO A 15 -9.68 2.17 31.07
N PRO A 16 -10.75 2.17 30.26
CA PRO A 16 -10.61 2.27 28.82
C PRO A 16 -9.80 3.52 28.46
N GLY A 17 -8.73 3.32 27.71
CA GLY A 17 -7.88 4.42 27.23
C GLY A 17 -8.73 5.52 26.57
N PRO A 18 -8.26 6.78 26.53
CA PRO A 18 -9.03 7.90 26.04
C PRO A 18 -9.57 7.57 24.64
N ALA A 19 -10.88 7.60 24.49
CA ALA A 19 -11.55 7.44 23.19
C ALA A 19 -10.93 8.44 22.21
N ALA A 20 -10.43 7.94 21.06
CA ALA A 20 -9.86 8.80 20.02
C ALA A 20 -10.88 9.91 19.71
N THR A 21 -10.53 11.15 20.02
CA THR A 21 -11.41 12.31 19.82
C THR A 21 -11.75 12.39 18.33
N ALA A 22 -13.03 12.41 18.01
CA ALA A 22 -13.49 12.53 16.63
C ALA A 22 -12.91 13.81 16.01
N LYS A 23 -12.27 13.68 14.85
CA LYS A 23 -11.78 14.84 14.10
C LYS A 23 -12.97 15.72 13.68
N PRO A 24 -12.84 17.05 13.73
CA PRO A 24 -13.88 17.91 13.20
C PRO A 24 -14.07 17.68 11.69
N ASP A 25 -15.30 17.79 11.20
CA ASP A 25 -15.62 17.56 9.79
C ASP A 25 -14.75 18.39 8.83
N SER A 26 -14.42 19.62 9.20
CA SER A 26 -13.53 20.50 8.42
C SER A 26 -12.11 19.91 8.24
N ALA A 27 -11.59 19.22 9.24
CA ALA A 27 -10.29 18.55 9.12
C ALA A 27 -10.39 17.32 8.20
N VAL A 28 -11.47 16.54 8.31
CA VAL A 28 -11.71 15.39 7.42
C VAL A 28 -11.85 15.87 5.96
N ILE A 29 -12.61 16.94 5.71
CA ILE A 29 -12.78 17.52 4.38
C ILE A 29 -11.45 18.02 3.81
N ARG A 30 -10.67 18.75 4.61
CA ARG A 30 -9.36 19.27 4.17
C ARG A 30 -8.40 18.13 3.82
N ASP A 31 -8.30 17.10 4.66
CA ASP A 31 -7.45 15.94 4.43
C ASP A 31 -7.90 15.19 3.16
N ALA A 32 -9.21 14.99 2.99
CA ALA A 32 -9.82 14.33 1.83
C ALA A 32 -9.59 15.11 0.54
N LEU A 33 -9.79 16.43 0.54
CA LEU A 33 -9.51 17.30 -0.60
C LEU A 33 -8.02 17.34 -0.94
N GLY A 34 -7.14 17.36 0.07
CA GLY A 34 -5.69 17.31 -0.13
C GLY A 34 -5.28 16.07 -0.92
N VAL A 35 -5.78 14.90 -0.53
CA VAL A 35 -5.54 13.64 -1.26
C VAL A 35 -6.16 13.68 -2.65
N GLY A 36 -7.43 14.08 -2.75
CA GLY A 36 -8.16 14.14 -4.02
C GLY A 36 -7.50 15.05 -5.05
N ILE A 37 -7.02 16.22 -4.63
CA ILE A 37 -6.32 17.18 -5.50
C ILE A 37 -4.92 16.64 -5.89
N ALA A 38 -4.13 16.20 -4.91
CA ALA A 38 -2.76 15.74 -5.17
C ALA A 38 -2.73 14.58 -6.17
N VAL A 39 -3.59 13.58 -5.98
CA VAL A 39 -3.64 12.42 -6.87
C VAL A 39 -4.43 12.74 -8.15
N GLY A 40 -5.50 13.52 -8.07
CA GLY A 40 -6.30 13.93 -9.24
C GLY A 40 -5.50 14.67 -10.30
N LEU A 41 -4.50 15.48 -9.90
CA LEU A 41 -3.61 16.17 -10.85
C LEU A 41 -2.74 15.21 -11.66
N SER A 42 -2.43 14.02 -11.14
CA SER A 42 -1.65 13.02 -11.90
C SER A 42 -2.43 12.39 -13.05
N GLY A 43 -3.74 12.60 -13.12
CA GLY A 43 -4.56 12.28 -14.29
C GLY A 43 -4.07 12.95 -15.57
N PHE A 44 -3.45 14.13 -15.47
CA PHE A 44 -2.83 14.79 -16.62
C PHE A 44 -1.74 13.91 -17.26
N ALA A 45 -0.83 13.37 -16.42
CA ALA A 45 0.20 12.47 -16.89
C ALA A 45 -0.38 11.16 -17.45
N PHE A 46 -1.48 10.66 -16.86
CA PHE A 46 -2.19 9.52 -17.44
C PHE A 46 -2.72 9.83 -18.84
N GLY A 47 -3.35 11.00 -19.04
CA GLY A 47 -3.83 11.44 -20.34
C GLY A 47 -2.72 11.50 -21.39
N VAL A 48 -1.59 12.11 -21.05
CA VAL A 48 -0.41 12.20 -21.93
C VAL A 48 0.14 10.81 -22.25
N THR A 49 0.36 9.98 -21.23
CA THR A 49 0.91 8.62 -21.42
C THR A 49 -0.03 7.76 -22.26
N SER A 50 -1.34 7.90 -22.09
CA SER A 50 -2.35 7.17 -22.85
C SER A 50 -2.34 7.56 -24.33
N ALA A 51 -2.25 8.83 -24.65
CA ALA A 51 -2.11 9.33 -26.01
C ALA A 51 -0.79 8.86 -26.64
N GLY A 52 0.33 8.95 -25.92
CA GLY A 52 1.64 8.44 -26.37
C GLY A 52 1.66 6.93 -26.63
N ALA A 53 0.81 6.17 -25.92
CA ALA A 53 0.62 4.73 -26.17
C ALA A 53 -0.30 4.45 -27.38
N GLY A 54 -0.76 5.46 -28.11
CA GLY A 54 -1.59 5.33 -29.31
C GLY A 54 -3.09 5.18 -29.03
N LEU A 55 -3.56 5.42 -27.80
CA LEU A 55 -5.00 5.47 -27.51
C LEU A 55 -5.58 6.79 -27.98
N SER A 56 -6.76 6.71 -28.64
CA SER A 56 -7.50 7.92 -28.99
C SER A 56 -8.02 8.66 -27.77
N LEU A 57 -8.33 9.95 -27.92
CA LEU A 57 -8.94 10.76 -26.87
C LEU A 57 -10.19 10.09 -26.27
N LEU A 58 -11.05 9.51 -27.12
CA LEU A 58 -12.25 8.81 -26.66
C LEU A 58 -11.93 7.56 -25.84
N GLN A 59 -10.95 6.76 -26.27
CA GLN A 59 -10.51 5.56 -25.52
C GLN A 59 -9.90 5.95 -24.17
N THR A 60 -9.07 6.99 -24.14
CA THR A 60 -8.46 7.52 -22.92
C THR A 60 -9.53 8.01 -21.93
N CYS A 61 -10.49 8.79 -22.42
CA CYS A 61 -11.60 9.28 -21.57
C CYS A 61 -12.51 8.16 -21.10
N ALA A 62 -12.84 7.20 -21.95
CA ALA A 62 -13.64 6.03 -21.57
C ALA A 62 -12.93 5.20 -20.51
N LEU A 63 -11.63 4.97 -20.67
CA LEU A 63 -10.82 4.27 -19.68
C LEU A 63 -10.78 5.03 -18.36
N SER A 64 -10.62 6.36 -18.39
CA SER A 64 -10.62 7.21 -17.20
C SER A 64 -11.95 7.19 -16.45
N LEU A 65 -13.06 7.28 -17.16
CA LEU A 65 -14.41 7.31 -16.57
C LEU A 65 -14.86 5.95 -16.04
N LEU A 66 -14.57 4.87 -16.79
CA LEU A 66 -15.13 3.54 -16.51
C LEU A 66 -14.23 2.66 -15.66
N VAL A 67 -12.91 2.87 -15.72
CA VAL A 67 -11.91 2.09 -14.98
C VAL A 67 -11.14 3.01 -14.03
N PHE A 68 -11.83 3.58 -13.09
CA PHE A 68 -11.28 4.56 -12.14
C PHE A 68 -10.41 3.86 -11.07
N THR A 69 -9.16 3.49 -11.41
CA THR A 69 -8.25 2.78 -10.50
C THR A 69 -6.81 3.32 -10.50
N GLY A 70 -6.50 4.34 -11.28
CA GLY A 70 -5.15 4.92 -11.41
C GLY A 70 -4.09 3.88 -11.82
N ALA A 71 -3.56 3.13 -10.86
CA ALA A 71 -2.48 2.17 -11.09
C ALA A 71 -2.80 1.10 -12.15
N SER A 72 -4.03 0.56 -12.20
CA SER A 72 -4.41 -0.41 -13.23
C SER A 72 -4.48 0.24 -14.61
N GLN A 73 -4.90 1.50 -14.68
CA GLN A 73 -4.96 2.26 -15.92
C GLN A 73 -3.54 2.50 -16.48
N PHE A 74 -2.60 2.94 -15.64
CA PHE A 74 -1.20 3.09 -16.03
C PHE A 74 -0.56 1.76 -16.41
N ALA A 75 -0.87 0.67 -15.68
CA ALA A 75 -0.34 -0.66 -15.99
C ALA A 75 -0.81 -1.15 -17.37
N LEU A 76 -2.10 -0.92 -17.70
CA LEU A 76 -2.65 -1.22 -19.02
C LEU A 76 -1.93 -0.41 -20.11
N VAL A 77 -1.90 0.90 -19.94
CA VAL A 77 -1.32 1.82 -20.94
C VAL A 77 0.19 1.58 -21.11
N GLY A 78 0.92 1.38 -20.01
CA GLY A 78 2.35 1.07 -20.05
C GLY A 78 2.66 -0.25 -20.76
N ALA A 79 1.84 -1.28 -20.57
CA ALA A 79 1.98 -2.53 -21.30
C ALA A 79 1.69 -2.37 -22.81
N LEU A 80 0.70 -1.56 -23.16
CA LEU A 80 0.39 -1.25 -24.56
C LEU A 80 1.53 -0.43 -25.23
N ALA A 81 2.04 0.57 -24.54
CA ALA A 81 3.18 1.39 -25.02
C ALA A 81 4.43 0.53 -25.27
N ALA A 82 4.65 -0.52 -24.47
CA ALA A 82 5.72 -1.49 -24.66
C ALA A 82 5.45 -2.51 -25.79
N GLY A 83 4.39 -2.33 -26.59
CA GLY A 83 4.01 -3.27 -27.67
C GLY A 83 3.35 -4.55 -27.19
N GLY A 84 2.86 -4.58 -25.94
CA GLY A 84 2.18 -5.74 -25.35
C GLY A 84 0.84 -6.04 -26.03
N ASN A 85 0.46 -7.33 -26.00
CA ASN A 85 -0.85 -7.74 -26.47
C ASN A 85 -1.95 -7.12 -25.58
N PRO A 86 -3.01 -6.48 -26.16
CA PRO A 86 -4.06 -5.81 -25.39
C PRO A 86 -4.77 -6.70 -24.37
N PHE A 87 -4.99 -7.98 -24.69
CA PHE A 87 -5.65 -8.92 -23.76
C PHE A 87 -4.75 -9.24 -22.55
N THR A 88 -3.45 -9.43 -22.78
CA THR A 88 -2.48 -9.65 -21.68
C THR A 88 -2.33 -8.40 -20.83
N ALA A 89 -2.28 -7.22 -21.45
CA ALA A 89 -2.25 -5.94 -20.75
C ALA A 89 -3.50 -5.74 -19.89
N ALA A 90 -4.68 -6.01 -20.45
CA ALA A 90 -5.96 -5.95 -19.72
C ALA A 90 -6.02 -6.95 -18.56
N ALA A 91 -5.55 -8.19 -18.76
CA ALA A 91 -5.48 -9.18 -17.69
C ALA A 91 -4.56 -8.73 -16.56
N GLY A 92 -3.38 -8.19 -16.86
CA GLY A 92 -2.46 -7.62 -15.85
C GLY A 92 -3.09 -6.48 -15.06
N ALA A 93 -3.74 -5.55 -15.76
CA ALA A 93 -4.47 -4.44 -15.14
C ALA A 93 -5.63 -4.92 -14.26
N PHE A 94 -6.39 -5.93 -14.71
CA PHE A 94 -7.45 -6.56 -13.94
C PHE A 94 -6.92 -7.19 -12.65
N PHE A 95 -5.86 -7.99 -12.71
CA PHE A 95 -5.25 -8.58 -11.54
C PHE A 95 -4.76 -7.53 -10.54
N LEU A 96 -4.16 -6.44 -11.02
CA LEU A 96 -3.77 -5.33 -10.17
C LEU A 96 -4.98 -4.67 -9.52
N GLY A 97 -6.09 -4.56 -10.25
CA GLY A 97 -7.36 -4.01 -9.77
C GLY A 97 -8.08 -4.88 -8.73
N THR A 98 -7.79 -6.20 -8.65
CA THR A 98 -8.46 -7.10 -7.68
C THR A 98 -8.27 -6.69 -6.23
N ARG A 99 -7.19 -5.95 -5.91
CA ARG A 99 -6.99 -5.36 -4.57
C ARG A 99 -8.16 -4.47 -4.13
N ASN A 100 -8.82 -3.79 -5.07
CA ASN A 100 -9.97 -2.95 -4.75
C ASN A 100 -11.16 -3.75 -4.22
N ALA A 101 -11.29 -5.04 -4.60
CA ALA A 101 -12.30 -5.93 -4.03
C ALA A 101 -12.07 -6.15 -2.53
N PHE A 102 -10.82 -6.32 -2.10
CA PHE A 102 -10.49 -6.45 -0.67
C PHE A 102 -10.77 -5.16 0.10
N TYR A 103 -10.47 -4.01 -0.48
CA TYR A 103 -10.87 -2.72 0.10
C TYR A 103 -12.39 -2.61 0.20
N GLY A 104 -13.12 -3.00 -0.85
CA GLY A 104 -14.58 -2.99 -0.88
C GLY A 104 -15.21 -3.87 0.21
N LEU A 105 -14.66 -5.05 0.45
CA LEU A 105 -15.09 -5.93 1.54
C LEU A 105 -14.96 -5.21 2.90
N ARG A 106 -13.80 -4.61 3.17
CA ARG A 106 -13.57 -3.88 4.42
C ARG A 106 -14.46 -2.64 4.52
N LEU A 107 -14.53 -1.84 3.46
CA LEU A 107 -15.34 -0.62 3.42
C LEU A 107 -16.83 -0.89 3.51
N SER A 108 -17.31 -2.05 3.05
CA SER A 108 -18.73 -2.41 3.13
C SER A 108 -19.26 -2.39 4.56
N THR A 109 -18.44 -2.81 5.52
CA THR A 109 -18.77 -2.81 6.96
C THR A 109 -18.64 -1.42 7.57
N VAL A 110 -17.58 -0.69 7.21
CA VAL A 110 -17.29 0.66 7.73
C VAL A 110 -18.30 1.66 7.24
N LEU A 111 -18.54 1.71 5.93
CA LEU A 111 -19.45 2.68 5.32
C LEU A 111 -20.92 2.30 5.53
N GLY A 112 -21.27 1.02 5.49
CA GLY A 112 -22.63 0.54 5.74
C GLY A 112 -23.68 1.20 4.83
N TYR A 113 -23.37 1.37 3.54
CA TYR A 113 -24.31 1.92 2.54
C TYR A 113 -25.45 0.94 2.25
N ARG A 114 -26.63 1.49 1.90
CA ARG A 114 -27.77 0.71 1.43
C ARG A 114 -27.44 0.04 0.08
N ALA A 115 -28.12 -1.06 -0.23
CA ALA A 115 -27.84 -1.87 -1.43
C ALA A 115 -27.86 -1.04 -2.73
N GLY A 116 -28.80 -0.10 -2.90
CA GLY A 116 -28.88 0.75 -4.08
C GLY A 116 -27.73 1.75 -4.27
N VAL A 117 -27.02 2.10 -3.19
CA VAL A 117 -25.86 3.03 -3.26
C VAL A 117 -24.54 2.27 -3.49
N ARG A 118 -24.48 0.99 -3.12
CA ARG A 118 -23.26 0.17 -3.17
C ARG A 118 -22.60 0.11 -4.55
N PRO A 119 -23.32 -0.06 -5.68
CA PRO A 119 -22.69 -0.08 -7.00
C PRO A 119 -21.96 1.22 -7.34
N PHE A 120 -22.57 2.37 -7.01
CA PHE A 120 -21.93 3.68 -7.21
C PHE A 120 -20.73 3.89 -6.29
N ALA A 121 -20.84 3.50 -5.02
CA ALA A 121 -19.73 3.56 -4.10
C ALA A 121 -18.60 2.61 -4.53
N ALA A 122 -18.91 1.43 -5.05
CA ALA A 122 -17.93 0.46 -5.51
C ALA A 122 -17.03 1.02 -6.63
N HIS A 123 -17.57 1.87 -7.50
CA HIS A 123 -16.80 2.54 -8.55
C HIS A 123 -15.72 3.48 -8.00
N TRP A 124 -15.91 4.02 -6.81
CA TRP A 124 -14.96 4.90 -6.13
C TRP A 124 -14.08 4.17 -5.10
N VAL A 125 -14.17 2.84 -5.01
CA VAL A 125 -13.30 2.06 -4.11
C VAL A 125 -11.92 1.92 -4.75
N ILE A 126 -11.03 2.78 -4.33
CA ILE A 126 -9.62 2.83 -4.75
C ILE A 126 -8.73 3.00 -3.51
N ASP A 127 -7.42 3.03 -3.71
CA ASP A 127 -6.44 3.14 -2.61
C ASP A 127 -6.69 4.37 -1.74
N GLU A 128 -6.88 5.54 -2.36
CA GLU A 128 -6.99 6.84 -1.71
C GLU A 128 -8.28 6.96 -0.90
N THR A 129 -9.41 6.61 -1.51
CA THR A 129 -10.71 6.66 -0.82
C THR A 129 -10.76 5.67 0.33
N SER A 130 -10.12 4.51 0.16
CA SER A 130 -10.01 3.48 1.19
C SER A 130 -9.13 3.95 2.34
N ALA A 131 -7.96 4.52 2.05
CA ALA A 131 -7.04 5.01 3.06
C ALA A 131 -7.67 6.12 3.90
N VAL A 132 -8.29 7.12 3.25
CA VAL A 132 -8.94 8.24 3.94
C VAL A 132 -10.11 7.76 4.81
N SER A 133 -10.94 6.84 4.29
CA SER A 133 -12.10 6.33 5.04
C SER A 133 -11.72 5.47 6.24
N LEU A 134 -10.75 4.57 6.06
CA LEU A 134 -10.31 3.64 7.10
C LEU A 134 -9.53 4.33 8.22
N ALA A 135 -8.99 5.51 7.96
CA ALA A 135 -8.31 6.33 8.96
C ALA A 135 -9.29 7.10 9.89
N GLN A 136 -10.60 7.04 9.62
CA GLN A 136 -11.57 7.76 10.43
C GLN A 136 -12.07 6.90 11.60
N PRO A 137 -12.32 7.53 12.78
CA PRO A 137 -12.72 6.80 13.97
C PRO A 137 -14.18 6.32 13.94
N ASP A 138 -15.04 6.96 13.15
CA ASP A 138 -16.47 6.69 13.13
C ASP A 138 -17.03 6.63 11.71
N ARG A 139 -18.25 6.04 11.57
CA ARG A 139 -18.90 5.82 10.27
C ARG A 139 -19.25 7.14 9.55
N ARG A 140 -19.63 8.18 10.29
CA ARG A 140 -20.02 9.46 9.69
C ARG A 140 -18.80 10.10 9.03
N SER A 141 -17.71 10.23 9.76
CA SER A 141 -16.43 10.77 9.26
C SER A 141 -15.85 9.90 8.14
N ALA A 142 -15.96 8.56 8.24
CA ALA A 142 -15.55 7.65 7.17
C ALA A 142 -16.33 7.88 5.87
N ARG A 143 -17.66 8.04 5.94
CA ARG A 143 -18.50 8.37 4.78
C ARG A 143 -18.15 9.73 4.20
N LEU A 144 -17.95 10.73 5.06
CA LEU A 144 -17.56 12.07 4.64
C LEU A 144 -16.22 12.03 3.89
N GLY A 145 -15.19 11.41 4.48
CA GLY A 145 -13.88 11.24 3.85
C GLY A 145 -13.97 10.49 2.53
N PHE A 146 -14.70 9.36 2.49
CA PHE A 146 -14.91 8.59 1.27
C PHE A 146 -15.52 9.43 0.14
N THR A 147 -16.63 10.14 0.46
CA THR A 147 -17.37 10.90 -0.55
C THR A 147 -16.59 12.09 -1.06
N VAL A 148 -15.96 12.85 -0.16
CA VAL A 148 -15.18 14.04 -0.53
C VAL A 148 -13.94 13.64 -1.35
N THR A 149 -13.19 12.62 -0.91
CA THR A 149 -12.04 12.13 -1.68
C THR A 149 -12.49 11.56 -3.03
N GLY A 150 -13.51 10.69 -3.04
CA GLY A 150 -14.00 10.06 -4.26
C GLY A 150 -14.48 11.08 -5.28
N LEU A 151 -15.30 12.05 -4.87
CA LEU A 151 -15.83 13.07 -5.77
C LEU A 151 -14.73 14.00 -6.30
N SER A 152 -13.90 14.55 -5.42
CA SER A 152 -12.84 15.48 -5.83
C SER A 152 -11.80 14.81 -6.71
N LEU A 153 -11.38 13.59 -6.36
CA LEU A 153 -10.41 12.84 -7.14
C LEU A 153 -10.99 12.41 -8.49
N TYR A 154 -12.23 11.87 -8.51
CA TYR A 154 -12.89 11.47 -9.74
C TYR A 154 -13.05 12.63 -10.71
N ALA A 155 -13.57 13.76 -10.22
CA ALA A 155 -13.76 14.94 -11.04
C ALA A 155 -12.44 15.47 -11.60
N LEU A 156 -11.44 15.64 -10.72
CA LEU A 156 -10.16 16.21 -11.11
C LEU A 156 -9.35 15.25 -12.01
N TRP A 157 -9.34 13.94 -11.68
CA TRP A 157 -8.68 12.92 -12.49
C TRP A 157 -9.21 12.90 -13.93
N ASN A 158 -10.52 12.86 -14.11
CA ASN A 158 -11.10 12.84 -15.45
C ASN A 158 -10.86 14.16 -16.22
N LEU A 159 -10.96 15.30 -15.53
CA LEU A 159 -10.70 16.60 -16.13
C LEU A 159 -9.23 16.72 -16.57
N THR A 160 -8.30 16.37 -15.72
CA THR A 160 -6.87 16.45 -16.03
C THR A 160 -6.44 15.37 -17.04
N THR A 161 -7.05 14.18 -17.02
CA THR A 161 -6.85 13.17 -18.08
C THR A 161 -7.26 13.70 -19.44
N PHE A 162 -8.45 14.30 -19.52
CA PHE A 162 -8.92 14.92 -20.77
C PHE A 162 -7.96 16.02 -21.24
N ALA A 163 -7.55 16.91 -20.35
CA ALA A 163 -6.62 17.99 -20.67
C ALA A 163 -5.23 17.45 -21.12
N GLY A 164 -4.72 16.40 -20.45
CA GLY A 164 -3.45 15.77 -20.81
C GLY A 164 -3.50 15.07 -22.17
N ALA A 165 -4.57 14.33 -22.46
CA ALA A 165 -4.74 13.66 -23.75
C ALA A 165 -4.93 14.65 -24.89
N LEU A 166 -5.74 15.69 -24.70
CA LEU A 166 -5.95 16.74 -25.68
C LEU A 166 -4.66 17.54 -25.93
N GLY A 167 -3.91 17.84 -24.86
CA GLY A 167 -2.60 18.49 -24.97
C GLY A 167 -1.59 17.66 -25.76
N ALA A 168 -1.54 16.37 -25.53
CA ALA A 168 -0.68 15.45 -26.26
C ALA A 168 -1.02 15.37 -27.75
N GLU A 169 -2.33 15.29 -28.09
CA GLU A 169 -2.78 15.35 -29.50
C GLU A 169 -2.38 16.68 -30.20
N ALA A 170 -2.49 17.78 -29.47
CA ALA A 170 -2.11 19.10 -30.01
C ALA A 170 -0.60 19.27 -30.22
N LEU A 171 0.23 18.60 -29.38
CA LEU A 171 1.69 18.62 -29.50
C LEU A 171 2.23 17.71 -30.63
N GLY A 172 1.45 16.71 -31.03
CA GLY A 172 1.80 15.71 -32.03
C GLY A 172 2.84 14.71 -31.54
N ASP A 173 4.13 14.98 -31.78
CA ASP A 173 5.21 14.10 -31.33
C ASP A 173 5.51 14.31 -29.83
N THR A 174 4.92 13.46 -29.00
CA THR A 174 5.10 13.51 -27.52
C THR A 174 6.50 13.13 -27.09
N ASP A 175 7.21 12.30 -27.87
CA ASP A 175 8.55 11.82 -27.53
C ASP A 175 9.58 12.92 -27.71
N ALA A 176 9.40 13.78 -28.72
CA ALA A 176 10.24 14.95 -28.91
C ALA A 176 10.24 15.93 -27.73
N TRP A 177 9.19 15.89 -26.91
CA TRP A 177 9.04 16.68 -25.68
C TRP A 177 9.41 15.92 -24.39
N GLY A 178 9.90 14.68 -24.51
CA GLY A 178 10.24 13.84 -23.37
C GLY A 178 9.02 13.42 -22.51
N LEU A 179 7.81 13.50 -23.06
CA LEU A 179 6.58 13.16 -22.36
C LEU A 179 6.39 11.64 -22.21
N ASP A 180 7.16 10.83 -22.91
CA ASP A 180 7.31 9.38 -22.74
C ASP A 180 7.76 9.03 -21.31
N ALA A 181 8.60 9.88 -20.70
CA ALA A 181 9.03 9.72 -19.31
C ALA A 181 7.94 10.08 -18.25
N ALA A 182 6.84 10.72 -18.66
CA ALA A 182 5.81 11.17 -17.70
C ALA A 182 5.17 10.02 -16.91
N GLY A 183 4.85 8.90 -17.58
CA GLY A 183 4.29 7.73 -16.93
C GLY A 183 5.22 7.13 -15.88
N PRO A 184 6.45 6.72 -16.23
CA PRO A 184 7.44 6.24 -15.27
C PRO A 184 7.70 7.22 -14.13
N ALA A 185 7.79 8.54 -14.41
CA ALA A 185 8.02 9.56 -13.37
C ALA A 185 6.87 9.63 -12.36
N VAL A 186 5.62 9.57 -12.82
CA VAL A 186 4.44 9.54 -11.93
C VAL A 186 4.43 8.26 -11.08
N PHE A 187 4.73 7.10 -11.67
CA PHE A 187 4.83 5.87 -10.90
C PHE A 187 5.88 5.95 -9.79
N LEU A 188 7.05 6.48 -10.08
CA LEU A 188 8.10 6.67 -9.09
C LEU A 188 7.67 7.67 -8.00
N ALA A 189 7.00 8.76 -8.38
CA ALA A 189 6.49 9.76 -7.45
C ALA A 189 5.41 9.17 -6.50
N LEU A 190 4.54 8.30 -7.00
CA LEU A 190 3.53 7.61 -6.21
C LEU A 190 4.12 6.47 -5.35
N LEU A 191 5.13 5.77 -5.85
CA LEU A 191 5.77 4.66 -5.16
C LEU A 191 6.68 5.14 -4.03
N ALA A 192 7.45 6.21 -4.24
CA ALA A 192 8.45 6.68 -3.29
C ALA A 192 7.91 6.89 -1.86
N PRO A 193 6.77 7.56 -1.61
CA PRO A 193 6.21 7.73 -0.28
C PRO A 193 5.66 6.43 0.33
N MET A 194 5.46 5.37 -0.46
CA MET A 194 5.00 4.06 0.02
C MET A 194 6.16 3.19 0.52
N LEU A 195 7.40 3.46 0.13
CA LEU A 195 8.60 2.68 0.50
C LEU A 195 9.18 3.11 1.87
N LYS A 196 8.37 3.08 2.91
CA LYS A 196 8.75 3.55 4.25
C LYS A 196 9.57 2.52 5.02
N THR A 197 9.21 1.25 4.94
CA THR A 197 9.85 0.17 5.70
C THR A 197 10.91 -0.56 4.89
N ALA A 198 11.81 -1.26 5.59
CA ALA A 198 12.82 -2.11 4.95
C ALA A 198 12.17 -3.25 4.14
N VAL A 199 11.01 -3.73 4.58
CA VAL A 199 10.24 -4.79 3.92
C VAL A 199 9.68 -4.32 2.58
N GLU A 200 9.07 -3.14 2.55
CA GLU A 200 8.54 -2.53 1.32
C GLU A 200 9.67 -2.26 0.32
N ARG A 201 10.81 -1.72 0.79
CA ARG A 201 11.99 -1.52 -0.07
C ARG A 201 12.57 -2.83 -0.58
N ALA A 202 12.62 -3.88 0.24
CA ALA A 202 13.07 -5.20 -0.18
C ALA A 202 12.13 -5.83 -1.21
N ALA A 203 10.82 -5.69 -1.03
CA ALA A 203 9.81 -6.15 -1.99
C ALA A 203 9.95 -5.41 -3.33
N ALA A 204 10.09 -4.09 -3.31
CA ALA A 204 10.29 -3.28 -4.51
C ALA A 204 11.62 -3.64 -5.22
N GLY A 205 12.71 -3.78 -4.48
CA GLY A 205 14.00 -4.19 -5.02
C GLY A 205 13.96 -5.58 -5.66
N LEU A 206 13.32 -6.54 -4.99
CA LEU A 206 13.12 -7.89 -5.55
C LEU A 206 12.26 -7.85 -6.82
N ALA A 207 11.19 -7.05 -6.84
CA ALA A 207 10.35 -6.87 -8.02
C ALA A 207 11.14 -6.34 -9.22
N VAL A 208 12.01 -5.33 -8.99
CA VAL A 208 12.89 -4.79 -10.03
C VAL A 208 13.86 -5.86 -10.56
N VAL A 209 14.49 -6.62 -9.67
CA VAL A 209 15.41 -7.71 -10.07
C VAL A 209 14.68 -8.77 -10.90
N VAL A 210 13.52 -9.22 -10.44
CA VAL A 210 12.69 -10.21 -11.17
C VAL A 210 12.31 -9.65 -12.53
N LEU A 211 11.87 -8.39 -12.61
CA LEU A 211 11.52 -7.74 -13.86
C LEU A 211 12.71 -7.67 -14.82
N MET A 212 13.86 -7.20 -14.38
CA MET A 212 15.07 -7.06 -15.20
C MET A 212 15.56 -8.41 -15.75
N VAL A 213 15.49 -9.46 -14.94
CA VAL A 213 15.90 -10.81 -15.36
C VAL A 213 14.91 -11.43 -16.35
N THR A 214 13.62 -11.21 -16.14
CA THR A 214 12.57 -11.88 -16.92
C THR A 214 12.17 -11.11 -18.18
N LEU A 215 12.41 -9.80 -18.23
CA LEU A 215 12.03 -8.95 -19.36
C LEU A 215 12.61 -9.43 -20.72
N PRO A 216 13.90 -9.81 -20.84
CA PRO A 216 14.46 -10.31 -22.09
C PRO A 216 14.09 -11.76 -22.42
N LEU A 217 13.55 -12.51 -21.46
CA LEU A 217 13.32 -13.97 -21.57
C LEU A 217 11.87 -14.34 -21.85
N LEU A 218 10.92 -13.47 -21.50
CA LEU A 218 9.50 -13.81 -21.51
C LEU A 218 8.68 -12.82 -22.34
N PRO A 219 7.52 -13.26 -22.87
CA PRO A 219 6.62 -12.37 -23.60
C PRO A 219 6.15 -11.20 -22.77
N THR A 220 5.88 -10.07 -23.42
CA THR A 220 5.43 -8.80 -22.83
C THR A 220 4.22 -9.03 -21.90
N GLY A 221 4.32 -8.48 -20.68
CA GLY A 221 3.30 -8.59 -19.63
C GLY A 221 3.57 -9.72 -18.61
N VAL A 222 4.17 -10.85 -18.98
CA VAL A 222 4.51 -11.94 -18.05
C VAL A 222 5.54 -11.50 -17.00
N PRO A 223 6.61 -10.76 -17.35
CA PRO A 223 7.57 -10.23 -16.38
C PRO A 223 6.93 -9.41 -15.26
N VAL A 224 5.92 -8.60 -15.58
CA VAL A 224 5.19 -7.78 -14.60
C VAL A 224 4.40 -8.65 -13.61
N LEU A 225 3.75 -9.71 -14.11
CA LEU A 225 3.02 -10.65 -13.25
C LEU A 225 3.95 -11.40 -12.30
N LEU A 226 5.14 -11.80 -12.79
CA LEU A 226 6.15 -12.44 -11.93
C LEU A 226 6.73 -11.47 -10.91
N ALA A 227 6.99 -10.22 -11.29
CA ALA A 227 7.47 -9.19 -10.38
C ALA A 227 6.45 -8.90 -9.25
N ALA A 228 5.15 -9.01 -9.52
CA ALA A 228 4.11 -8.85 -8.50
C ALA A 228 4.18 -9.92 -7.38
N LEU A 229 4.79 -11.08 -7.64
CA LEU A 229 5.01 -12.11 -6.61
C LEU A 229 6.12 -11.75 -5.61
N ALA A 230 6.90 -10.70 -5.87
CA ALA A 230 7.96 -10.26 -4.96
C ALA A 230 7.41 -9.85 -3.58
N ALA A 231 6.29 -9.15 -3.52
CA ALA A 231 5.69 -8.71 -2.27
C ALA A 231 5.25 -9.89 -1.38
N PRO A 232 4.41 -10.85 -1.84
CA PRO A 232 4.04 -12.01 -1.03
C PRO A 232 5.25 -12.88 -0.68
N ALA A 233 6.27 -13.00 -1.54
CA ALA A 233 7.48 -13.74 -1.24
C ALA A 233 8.26 -13.12 -0.06
N VAL A 234 8.46 -11.81 -0.07
CA VAL A 234 9.15 -11.09 1.02
C VAL A 234 8.37 -11.21 2.32
N LEU A 235 7.04 -11.03 2.28
CA LEU A 235 6.18 -11.17 3.46
C LEU A 235 6.19 -12.59 4.02
N ALA A 236 6.19 -13.63 3.17
CA ALA A 236 6.29 -15.01 3.61
C ALA A 236 7.64 -15.31 4.31
N VAL A 237 8.74 -14.79 3.77
CA VAL A 237 10.07 -14.90 4.40
C VAL A 237 10.12 -14.19 5.74
N GLN A 238 9.56 -12.98 5.81
CA GLN A 238 9.49 -12.22 7.05
C GLN A 238 8.68 -12.95 8.12
N GLY A 239 7.47 -13.41 7.79
CA GLY A 239 6.62 -14.15 8.71
C GLY A 239 7.26 -15.46 9.22
N ARG A 240 8.08 -16.12 8.39
CA ARG A 240 8.88 -17.29 8.82
C ARG A 240 9.98 -16.88 9.81
N ARG A 241 10.67 -15.77 9.56
CA ARG A 241 11.72 -15.25 10.46
C ARG A 241 11.16 -14.85 11.82
N GLU A 242 10.02 -14.19 11.85
CA GLU A 242 9.34 -13.78 13.08
C GLU A 242 8.90 -15.00 13.92
N ARG A 243 8.32 -16.02 13.26
CA ARG A 243 7.97 -17.28 13.93
C ARG A 243 9.19 -18.02 14.48
N ALA A 244 10.28 -18.07 13.72
CA ALA A 244 11.54 -18.69 14.16
C ALA A 244 12.17 -17.91 15.33
N SER A 245 12.09 -16.59 15.34
CA SER A 245 12.55 -15.75 16.46
C SER A 245 11.70 -15.94 17.71
N ALA A 246 10.38 -16.01 17.56
CA ALA A 246 9.44 -16.28 18.67
C ALA A 246 9.66 -17.68 19.27
N ALA A 247 9.97 -18.69 18.44
CA ALA A 247 10.24 -20.04 18.88
C ALA A 247 11.58 -20.17 19.67
N ARG A 248 12.51 -19.23 19.48
CA ARG A 248 13.81 -19.21 20.19
C ARG A 248 13.73 -18.59 21.59
N GLY A 249 12.61 -18.03 22.02
CA GLY A 249 12.30 -17.50 23.37
C GLY A 249 13.32 -16.51 23.95
N PRO A 250 12.93 -15.60 24.86
CA PRO A 250 13.87 -14.63 25.48
C PRO A 250 14.85 -15.25 26.50
N GLY A 251 14.94 -16.60 26.57
CA GLY A 251 15.71 -17.32 27.60
C GLY A 251 17.13 -17.75 27.25
N ALA A 252 17.53 -17.78 25.99
CA ALA A 252 18.85 -18.32 25.61
C ALA A 252 20.04 -17.35 25.84
N GLY A 253 19.77 -16.06 26.01
CA GLY A 253 20.82 -15.06 26.23
C GLY A 253 21.23 -14.84 27.69
N ARG A 254 20.44 -15.30 28.67
CA ARG A 254 20.70 -15.10 30.09
C ARG A 254 21.46 -16.23 30.78
N ALA A 255 21.49 -17.44 30.22
CA ALA A 255 22.21 -18.58 30.79
C ALA A 255 23.76 -18.48 30.60
N GLY A 256 24.20 -17.75 29.59
CA GLY A 256 25.65 -17.59 29.33
C GLY A 256 26.39 -16.59 30.22
N THR A 257 25.67 -15.63 30.82
CA THR A 257 26.28 -14.58 31.65
C THR A 257 26.30 -14.97 33.14
N ALA A 258 25.37 -15.82 33.60
CA ALA A 258 25.34 -16.31 34.98
C ALA A 258 26.42 -17.36 35.28
N ALA A 259 26.86 -18.14 34.26
CA ALA A 259 27.91 -19.14 34.42
C ALA A 259 29.33 -18.56 34.48
N ARG A 260 29.56 -17.33 34.07
CA ARG A 260 30.86 -16.65 34.14
C ARG A 260 31.09 -15.87 35.43
N HIS A 261 30.07 -15.65 36.26
CA HIS A 261 30.18 -14.85 37.50
C HIS A 261 30.32 -15.73 38.77
N ASN A 262 30.15 -17.06 38.67
CA ASN A 262 30.29 -18.00 39.80
C ASN A 262 31.60 -18.82 39.80
N GLY A 263 32.53 -18.51 38.92
CA GLY A 263 33.82 -19.24 38.84
C GLY A 263 35.02 -18.47 39.41
N GLY A 264 34.82 -17.35 40.10
CA GLY A 264 35.88 -16.45 40.53
C GLY A 264 36.00 -16.18 42.04
N ALA A 265 35.40 -17.00 42.90
CA ALA A 265 35.50 -16.79 44.35
C ALA A 265 35.81 -18.11 45.09
N ALA A 266 36.98 -18.66 44.86
CA ALA A 266 37.55 -19.70 45.73
C ALA A 266 39.10 -19.64 45.60
N GLY A 267 39.76 -19.09 46.60
CA GLY A 267 41.19 -19.18 46.75
C GLY A 267 41.88 -17.84 47.06
N ASP A 268 41.81 -17.39 48.30
CA ASP A 268 43.06 -17.00 49.02
C ASP A 268 42.71 -16.72 50.49
N THR A 269 43.00 -17.71 51.32
CA THR A 269 43.21 -17.56 52.76
C THR A 269 44.55 -18.17 53.08
N THR A 270 45.60 -17.38 53.08
CA THR A 270 46.82 -17.74 53.76
C THR A 270 47.27 -16.56 54.61
N THR A 271 47.11 -16.73 55.90
CA THR A 271 47.97 -16.39 57.03
C THR A 271 49.13 -15.43 56.74
N GLU A 272 49.11 -14.33 57.48
CA GLU A 272 50.32 -13.68 57.94
C GLU A 272 50.11 -13.22 59.37
N GLU A 273 50.57 -14.10 60.26
CA GLU A 273 50.94 -13.80 61.65
C GLU A 273 52.38 -13.41 61.62
N ASP A 274 52.75 -12.45 62.45
CA ASP A 274 54.04 -12.21 63.09
C ASP A 274 55.00 -11.17 62.45
N ARG A 275 55.21 -10.19 63.25
CA ARG A 275 56.42 -9.43 63.63
C ARG A 275 56.42 -7.91 63.54
N ALA A 276 56.61 -7.45 64.77
CA ALA A 276 57.25 -6.25 65.26
C ALA A 276 56.51 -4.93 65.22
#